data_58a47dadca74d5207f75a32f3549b12d
#
_entry.id   58a47dadca74d5207f75a32f3549b12d
#
_cell.length_a   1.000
_cell.length_b   1.000
_cell.length_c   1.000
_cell.angle_alpha   90.00
_cell.angle_beta   90.00
_cell.angle_gamma   90.00
#
_symmetry.space_group_name_H-M   'P 1'
#
loop_
_entity.id
_entity.type
_entity.pdbx_description
1 polymer ?
#
loop_
_entity_poly.entity_id
_entity_poly.type
_entity_poly.pdbx_seq_one_letter_code
_entity_poly.pdbx_strand_id
1 'polypeptide(L)'
;MAVKKNTGGTKRNNPNGIGLPASKSSLMLEDGDNAKFTSMNLHFMNLSKIDLHDEKAVQDRLNEYFDFMIQNDMKPSVSGMAMALGLDRRRLWEIKTGNTQGSGALGGLSSLPQEVTDLVKKAYQLLECLWEDYMLNGKINPMAGVFLGVNNYGYQDVKKVDVAPVLPTNKDNDYDADAIRERYLIDSNNSDPDTEND
;
A
#
# COMPACT_ATOMS: atom_id res chain seq x y z
N MET A 1 35.61 34.64 15.31
CA MET A 1 35.79 33.31 15.88
C MET A 1 35.19 32.29 14.94
N ALA A 2 36.02 31.44 14.32
CA ALA A 2 35.57 30.44 13.34
C ALA A 2 35.20 29.14 14.06
N VAL A 3 33.95 28.68 13.89
CA VAL A 3 33.49 27.41 14.45
C VAL A 3 34.01 26.26 13.57
N LYS A 4 34.89 25.41 14.16
CA LYS A 4 35.38 24.20 13.51
C LYS A 4 34.22 23.20 13.37
N LYS A 5 33.87 22.85 12.12
CA LYS A 5 32.97 21.72 11.82
C LYS A 5 33.70 20.40 12.15
N ASN A 6 33.12 19.65 13.06
CA ASN A 6 33.61 18.34 13.46
C ASN A 6 33.22 17.28 12.41
N THR A 7 34.14 16.89 11.52
CA THR A 7 33.96 15.85 10.50
C THR A 7 34.52 14.51 10.95
N GLY A 8 34.09 14.05 12.12
CA GLY A 8 34.49 12.74 12.67
C GLY A 8 33.57 11.61 12.28
N GLY A 9 33.50 11.25 11.01
CA GLY A 9 32.86 10.02 10.56
C GLY A 9 33.77 8.83 10.74
N THR A 10 33.52 7.98 11.72
CA THR A 10 34.22 6.69 11.91
C THR A 10 33.99 5.81 10.69
N LYS A 11 35.06 5.58 9.91
CA LYS A 11 35.08 4.56 8.86
C LYS A 11 34.94 3.20 9.52
N ARG A 12 33.77 2.57 9.44
CA ARG A 12 33.63 1.16 9.79
C ARG A 12 34.35 0.35 8.71
N ASN A 13 35.55 -0.16 9.03
CA ASN A 13 36.18 -1.18 8.24
C ASN A 13 35.38 -2.47 8.40
N ASN A 14 34.62 -2.82 7.37
CA ASN A 14 33.98 -4.13 7.24
C ASN A 14 34.94 -4.99 6.37
N PRO A 15 35.68 -5.95 6.93
CA PRO A 15 36.70 -6.72 6.19
C PRO A 15 36.08 -7.68 5.15
N ASN A 16 34.77 -7.90 5.17
CA ASN A 16 34.04 -8.74 4.20
C ASN A 16 33.03 -7.95 3.34
N GLY A 17 33.15 -6.64 3.34
CA GLY A 17 32.30 -5.79 2.52
C GLY A 17 32.70 -5.89 1.06
N ILE A 18 31.97 -6.64 0.25
CA ILE A 18 31.82 -6.28 -1.15
C ILE A 18 31.34 -4.83 -1.12
N GLY A 19 32.29 -3.91 -1.39
CA GLY A 19 32.00 -2.48 -1.44
C GLY A 19 31.03 -2.20 -2.58
N LEU A 20 29.77 -2.41 -2.33
CA LEU A 20 28.76 -1.72 -3.09
C LEU A 20 29.05 -0.23 -2.86
N PRO A 21 29.32 0.57 -3.93
CA PRO A 21 29.42 1.99 -3.77
C PRO A 21 28.19 2.38 -2.93
N ALA A 22 28.43 3.15 -1.87
CA ALA A 22 27.32 3.75 -1.14
C ALA A 22 26.57 4.58 -2.17
N SER A 23 25.65 3.93 -2.89
CA SER A 23 24.67 4.64 -3.67
C SER A 23 24.05 5.57 -2.66
N LYS A 24 24.19 6.87 -2.89
CA LYS A 24 23.40 7.87 -2.16
C LYS A 24 22.02 7.24 -2.11
N SER A 25 21.59 6.85 -0.92
CA SER A 25 20.35 6.12 -0.76
C SER A 25 19.29 6.95 -1.48
N SER A 26 18.70 6.40 -2.53
CA SER A 26 17.58 7.04 -3.23
C SER A 26 16.38 7.28 -2.31
N LEU A 27 16.54 6.91 -1.05
CA LEU A 27 15.60 7.12 0.07
C LEU A 27 15.87 8.43 0.82
N MET A 28 17.00 9.11 0.57
CA MET A 28 17.25 10.41 1.20
C MET A 28 16.66 11.50 0.32
N LEU A 29 15.79 12.30 0.91
CA LEU A 29 15.28 13.51 0.28
C LEU A 29 16.45 14.47 0.02
N GLU A 30 16.45 15.08 -1.14
CA GLU A 30 17.36 16.17 -1.46
C GLU A 30 16.85 17.48 -0.83
N ASP A 31 17.75 18.46 -0.74
CA ASP A 31 17.36 19.78 -0.24
C ASP A 31 16.27 20.38 -1.13
N GLY A 32 15.12 20.73 -0.54
CA GLY A 32 13.98 21.29 -1.25
C GLY A 32 12.88 20.29 -1.63
N ASP A 33 13.13 18.98 -1.59
CA ASP A 33 12.12 17.97 -1.95
C ASP A 33 10.86 18.06 -1.10
N ASN A 34 11.00 18.22 0.21
CA ASN A 34 9.86 18.39 1.11
C ASN A 34 9.00 19.59 0.75
N ALA A 35 9.63 20.71 0.40
CA ALA A 35 8.92 21.92 -0.01
C ALA A 35 8.20 21.68 -1.34
N LYS A 36 8.87 21.04 -2.30
CA LYS A 36 8.31 20.68 -3.60
C LYS A 36 7.08 19.75 -3.45
N PHE A 37 7.21 18.66 -2.70
CA PHE A 37 6.11 17.71 -2.48
C PHE A 37 4.95 18.33 -1.72
N THR A 38 5.24 19.13 -0.68
CA THR A 38 4.19 19.81 0.09
C THR A 38 3.46 20.83 -0.74
N SER A 39 4.17 21.67 -1.48
CA SER A 39 3.60 22.69 -2.37
C SER A 39 2.69 22.08 -3.43
N MET A 40 3.11 20.97 -4.04
CA MET A 40 2.31 20.23 -5.02
C MET A 40 1.00 19.71 -4.41
N ASN A 41 1.08 19.05 -3.25
CA ASN A 41 -0.11 18.51 -2.60
C ASN A 41 -1.06 19.63 -2.15
N LEU A 42 -0.54 20.76 -1.67
CA LEU A 42 -1.33 21.95 -1.36
C LEU A 42 -2.00 22.54 -2.60
N HIS A 43 -1.33 22.54 -3.75
CA HIS A 43 -1.93 22.98 -5.00
C HIS A 43 -3.19 22.18 -5.32
N PHE A 44 -3.10 20.83 -5.31
CA PHE A 44 -4.26 19.97 -5.61
C PHE A 44 -5.34 20.04 -4.53
N MET A 45 -4.98 20.18 -3.26
CA MET A 45 -5.94 20.34 -2.17
C MET A 45 -6.78 21.62 -2.31
N ASN A 46 -6.20 22.67 -2.88
CA ASN A 46 -6.85 23.97 -3.05
C ASN A 46 -7.59 24.16 -4.38
N LEU A 47 -7.58 23.14 -5.25
CA LEU A 47 -8.35 23.21 -6.49
C LEU A 47 -9.85 23.29 -6.22
N SER A 48 -10.55 24.06 -7.04
CA SER A 48 -12.01 24.14 -6.99
C SER A 48 -12.64 22.78 -7.27
N LYS A 49 -13.75 22.49 -6.62
CA LYS A 49 -14.54 21.30 -6.94
C LYS A 49 -15.06 21.39 -8.37
N ILE A 50 -15.03 20.24 -9.05
CA ILE A 50 -15.62 20.08 -10.39
C ILE A 50 -16.91 19.28 -10.29
N ASP A 51 -17.78 19.42 -11.29
CA ASP A 51 -18.90 18.49 -11.47
C ASP A 51 -18.38 17.19 -12.10
N LEU A 52 -18.45 16.11 -11.34
CA LEU A 52 -18.03 14.78 -11.80
C LEU A 52 -19.00 14.17 -12.84
N HIS A 53 -20.18 14.79 -13.10
CA HIS A 53 -21.08 14.37 -14.18
C HIS A 53 -20.78 15.09 -15.51
N ASP A 54 -19.93 16.11 -15.50
CA ASP A 54 -19.45 16.80 -16.68
C ASP A 54 -18.13 16.14 -17.19
N GLU A 55 -18.26 15.39 -18.27
CA GLU A 55 -17.12 14.71 -18.92
C GLU A 55 -15.97 15.69 -19.22
N LYS A 56 -16.33 16.87 -19.77
CA LYS A 56 -15.34 17.87 -20.14
C LYS A 56 -14.61 18.42 -18.91
N ALA A 57 -15.31 18.72 -17.83
CA ALA A 57 -14.70 19.19 -16.59
C ALA A 57 -13.75 18.13 -15.99
N VAL A 58 -14.11 16.86 -16.06
CA VAL A 58 -13.25 15.75 -15.61
C VAL A 58 -12.02 15.60 -16.51
N GLN A 59 -12.19 15.65 -17.83
CA GLN A 59 -11.08 15.58 -18.80
C GLN A 59 -10.10 16.74 -18.61
N ASP A 60 -10.61 17.97 -18.52
CA ASP A 60 -9.80 19.16 -18.33
C ASP A 60 -9.00 19.09 -17.00
N ARG A 61 -9.62 18.57 -15.93
CA ARG A 61 -8.98 18.39 -14.63
C ARG A 61 -7.90 17.29 -14.65
N LEU A 62 -8.12 16.20 -15.37
CA LEU A 62 -7.11 15.14 -15.55
C LEU A 62 -5.92 15.67 -16.35
N ASN A 63 -6.17 16.44 -17.42
CA ASN A 63 -5.11 17.07 -18.19
C ASN A 63 -4.31 18.05 -17.32
N GLU A 64 -4.98 18.94 -16.54
CA GLU A 64 -4.34 19.84 -15.59
C GLU A 64 -3.43 19.10 -14.62
N TYR A 65 -3.90 17.95 -14.08
CA TYR A 65 -3.12 17.13 -13.17
C TYR A 65 -1.84 16.58 -13.83
N PHE A 66 -1.96 15.95 -15.00
CA PHE A 66 -0.80 15.36 -15.68
C PHE A 66 0.15 16.41 -16.20
N ASP A 67 -0.33 17.51 -16.75
CA ASP A 67 0.50 18.64 -17.20
C ASP A 67 1.28 19.25 -16.04
N PHE A 68 0.65 19.41 -14.87
CA PHE A 68 1.34 19.87 -13.67
C PHE A 68 2.47 18.93 -13.26
N MET A 69 2.23 17.60 -13.31
CA MET A 69 3.26 16.60 -13.00
C MET A 69 4.43 16.66 -13.97
N ILE A 70 4.16 16.81 -15.27
CA ILE A 70 5.18 16.94 -16.33
C ILE A 70 6.01 18.21 -16.12
N GLN A 71 5.36 19.36 -15.92
CA GLN A 71 6.03 20.66 -15.77
C GLN A 71 6.93 20.71 -14.54
N ASN A 72 6.60 19.97 -13.48
CA ASN A 72 7.36 19.96 -12.24
C ASN A 72 8.30 18.76 -12.11
N ASP A 73 8.43 17.92 -13.13
CA ASP A 73 9.23 16.69 -13.11
C ASP A 73 8.90 15.83 -11.89
N MET A 74 7.60 15.51 -11.73
CA MET A 74 7.07 14.76 -10.59
C MET A 74 6.41 13.46 -11.06
N LYS A 75 6.54 12.42 -10.24
CA LYS A 75 5.84 11.16 -10.50
C LYS A 75 4.37 11.27 -10.15
N PRO A 76 3.45 11.08 -11.09
CA PRO A 76 2.03 11.08 -10.79
C PRO A 76 1.67 9.86 -9.92
N SER A 77 0.64 10.03 -9.10
CA SER A 77 0.18 9.00 -8.17
C SER A 77 -1.33 8.87 -8.15
N VAL A 78 -1.82 7.69 -7.76
CA VAL A 78 -3.26 7.43 -7.60
C VAL A 78 -3.88 8.38 -6.58
N SER A 79 -3.20 8.63 -5.46
CA SER A 79 -3.69 9.55 -4.43
C SER A 79 -3.71 11.00 -4.91
N GLY A 80 -2.69 11.42 -5.68
CA GLY A 80 -2.64 12.76 -6.26
C GLY A 80 -3.76 12.98 -7.29
N MET A 81 -4.00 12.00 -8.16
CA MET A 81 -5.11 12.04 -9.12
C MET A 81 -6.47 12.09 -8.41
N ALA A 82 -6.65 11.29 -7.35
CA ALA A 82 -7.88 11.33 -6.56
C ALA A 82 -8.10 12.72 -5.96
N MET A 83 -7.07 13.31 -5.36
CA MET A 83 -7.13 14.66 -4.78
C MET A 83 -7.45 15.73 -5.84
N ALA A 84 -6.86 15.65 -7.03
CA ALA A 84 -7.14 16.58 -8.13
C ALA A 84 -8.59 16.51 -8.58
N LEU A 85 -9.21 15.34 -8.57
CA LEU A 85 -10.63 15.13 -8.89
C LEU A 85 -11.57 15.46 -7.71
N GLY A 86 -11.04 15.82 -6.54
CA GLY A 86 -11.84 16.03 -5.34
C GLY A 86 -12.42 14.75 -4.74
N LEU A 87 -11.76 13.62 -5.01
CA LEU A 87 -12.12 12.29 -4.53
C LEU A 87 -11.11 11.79 -3.49
N ASP A 88 -11.52 10.86 -2.66
CA ASP A 88 -10.60 10.04 -1.91
C ASP A 88 -10.15 8.80 -2.74
N ARG A 89 -9.04 8.18 -2.33
CA ARG A 89 -8.49 7.02 -3.02
C ARG A 89 -9.48 5.85 -3.11
N ARG A 90 -10.32 5.66 -2.11
CA ARG A 90 -11.30 4.57 -2.07
C ARG A 90 -12.38 4.77 -3.12
N ARG A 91 -12.92 5.99 -3.23
CA ARG A 91 -13.90 6.34 -4.26
C ARG A 91 -13.34 6.18 -5.67
N LEU A 92 -12.09 6.60 -5.87
CA LEU A 92 -11.42 6.41 -7.15
C LEU A 92 -11.28 4.92 -7.51
N TRP A 93 -10.95 4.07 -6.53
CA TRP A 93 -10.90 2.62 -6.69
C TRP A 93 -12.27 2.02 -7.01
N GLU A 94 -13.32 2.47 -6.37
CA GLU A 94 -14.70 2.03 -6.64
C GLU A 94 -15.11 2.37 -8.08
N ILE A 95 -14.75 3.53 -8.60
CA ILE A 95 -14.97 3.89 -10.02
C ILE A 95 -14.18 2.93 -10.93
N LYS A 96 -12.90 2.69 -10.64
CA LYS A 96 -12.06 1.77 -11.44
C LYS A 96 -12.66 0.37 -11.51
N THR A 97 -13.07 -0.18 -10.39
CA THR A 97 -13.50 -1.58 -10.28
C THR A 97 -14.99 -1.79 -10.59
N GLY A 98 -15.77 -0.72 -10.64
CA GLY A 98 -17.23 -0.82 -10.72
C GLY A 98 -17.87 -1.41 -9.46
N ASN A 99 -17.10 -1.58 -8.37
CA ASN A 99 -17.58 -2.17 -7.14
C ASN A 99 -18.21 -1.10 -6.23
N THR A 100 -19.52 -0.91 -6.40
CA THR A 100 -20.32 -0.02 -5.57
C THR A 100 -20.96 -0.74 -4.38
N GLN A 101 -20.73 -2.05 -4.22
CA GLN A 101 -21.29 -2.86 -3.14
C GLN A 101 -20.54 -2.62 -1.84
N GLY A 102 -21.16 -1.99 -0.89
CA GLY A 102 -20.67 -1.85 0.47
C GLY A 102 -20.68 -0.46 1.06
N SER A 103 -21.15 0.50 0.34
CA SER A 103 -21.13 1.90 0.75
C SER A 103 -22.50 2.54 0.63
N GLY A 104 -23.39 2.23 1.55
CA GLY A 104 -24.67 2.92 1.66
C GLY A 104 -24.57 4.45 1.85
N ALA A 105 -23.35 4.98 1.93
CA ALA A 105 -23.05 6.41 2.02
C ALA A 105 -22.51 7.01 0.70
N LEU A 106 -22.24 6.20 -0.33
CA LEU A 106 -21.65 6.66 -1.60
C LEU A 106 -22.70 6.82 -2.71
N GLY A 107 -23.93 7.09 -2.36
CA GLY A 107 -25.10 7.23 -3.22
C GLY A 107 -25.01 8.22 -4.38
N GLY A 108 -23.82 8.49 -4.90
CA GLY A 108 -23.60 9.38 -6.04
C GLY A 108 -22.69 8.82 -7.12
N LEU A 109 -21.87 7.79 -6.83
CA LEU A 109 -20.91 7.28 -7.80
C LEU A 109 -21.49 6.23 -8.75
N SER A 110 -22.55 5.55 -8.35
CA SER A 110 -23.27 4.61 -9.23
C SER A 110 -24.06 5.31 -10.37
N SER A 111 -24.14 6.65 -10.31
CA SER A 111 -24.84 7.47 -11.29
C SER A 111 -23.90 8.26 -12.20
N LEU A 112 -22.58 8.04 -12.12
CA LEU A 112 -21.66 8.73 -13.01
C LEU A 112 -21.88 8.28 -14.46
N PRO A 113 -21.81 9.22 -15.42
CA PRO A 113 -21.85 8.89 -16.84
C PRO A 113 -20.77 7.87 -17.20
N GLN A 114 -21.08 7.00 -18.18
CA GLN A 114 -20.13 5.97 -18.62
C GLN A 114 -18.85 6.60 -19.16
N GLU A 115 -18.98 7.70 -19.88
CA GLU A 115 -17.86 8.46 -20.45
C GLU A 115 -16.90 8.91 -19.37
N VAL A 116 -17.39 9.42 -18.25
CA VAL A 116 -16.57 9.84 -17.10
C VAL A 116 -15.88 8.64 -16.44
N THR A 117 -16.61 7.55 -16.25
CA THR A 117 -16.01 6.33 -15.67
C THR A 117 -14.90 5.78 -16.57
N ASP A 118 -15.07 5.85 -17.89
CA ASP A 118 -14.07 5.39 -18.86
C ASP A 118 -12.84 6.31 -18.90
N LEU A 119 -13.04 7.63 -18.77
CA LEU A 119 -11.94 8.57 -18.61
C LEU A 119 -11.11 8.29 -17.37
N VAL A 120 -11.76 8.09 -16.22
CA VAL A 120 -11.07 7.78 -14.96
C VAL A 120 -10.33 6.44 -15.06
N LYS A 121 -10.94 5.42 -15.68
CA LYS A 121 -10.27 4.13 -15.92
C LYS A 121 -9.04 4.27 -16.80
N LYS A 122 -9.11 5.03 -17.89
CA LYS A 122 -7.96 5.29 -18.77
C LYS A 122 -6.85 6.03 -18.04
N ALA A 123 -7.17 7.06 -17.26
CA ALA A 123 -6.20 7.77 -16.45
C ALA A 123 -5.55 6.86 -15.39
N TYR A 124 -6.33 5.97 -14.79
CA TYR A 124 -5.83 4.98 -13.85
C TYR A 124 -4.88 3.99 -14.52
N GLN A 125 -5.21 3.52 -15.73
CA GLN A 125 -4.36 2.66 -16.53
C GLN A 125 -3.05 3.35 -16.93
N LEU A 126 -3.09 4.65 -17.25
CA LEU A 126 -1.87 5.43 -17.49
C LEU A 126 -0.95 5.44 -16.27
N LEU A 127 -1.50 5.61 -15.07
CA LEU A 127 -0.71 5.55 -13.84
C LEU A 127 -0.10 4.16 -13.61
N GLU A 128 -0.80 3.10 -13.95
CA GLU A 128 -0.31 1.72 -13.87
C GLU A 128 0.86 1.49 -14.84
N CYS A 129 0.74 1.92 -16.10
CA CYS A 129 1.84 1.86 -17.08
C CYS A 129 3.08 2.64 -16.59
N LEU A 130 2.88 3.87 -16.09
CA LEU A 130 3.99 4.66 -15.56
C LEU A 130 4.64 4.00 -14.33
N TRP A 131 3.85 3.36 -13.47
CA TRP A 131 4.38 2.60 -12.34
C TRP A 131 5.24 1.41 -12.81
N GLU A 132 4.81 0.66 -13.83
CA GLU A 132 5.60 -0.41 -14.45
C GLU A 132 6.90 0.14 -15.05
N ASP A 133 6.84 1.24 -15.79
CA ASP A 133 8.02 1.88 -16.34
C ASP A 133 9.03 2.28 -15.26
N TYR A 134 8.55 2.84 -14.14
CA TYR A 134 9.42 3.19 -13.02
C TYR A 134 10.02 1.96 -12.34
N MET A 135 9.28 0.85 -12.24
CA MET A 135 9.79 -0.41 -11.70
C MET A 135 10.85 -1.01 -12.61
N LEU A 136 10.57 -1.12 -13.91
CA LEU A 136 11.49 -1.69 -14.91
C LEU A 136 12.79 -0.91 -15.02
N ASN A 137 12.73 0.41 -14.88
CA ASN A 137 13.88 1.31 -14.98
C ASN A 137 14.56 1.61 -13.63
N GLY A 138 14.15 0.96 -12.54
CA GLY A 138 14.74 1.14 -11.21
C GLY A 138 14.57 2.56 -10.65
N LYS A 139 13.51 3.27 -11.05
CA LYS A 139 13.22 4.65 -10.61
C LYS A 139 12.30 4.71 -9.39
N ILE A 140 11.95 3.58 -8.81
CA ILE A 140 11.19 3.45 -7.57
C ILE A 140 11.87 2.43 -6.66
N ASN A 141 11.74 2.61 -5.35
CA ASN A 141 12.19 1.60 -4.40
C ASN A 141 11.39 0.30 -4.62
N PRO A 142 12.04 -0.87 -4.83
CA PRO A 142 11.35 -2.13 -5.14
C PRO A 142 10.28 -2.52 -4.11
N MET A 143 10.57 -2.35 -2.81
CA MET A 143 9.59 -2.67 -1.77
C MET A 143 8.37 -1.75 -1.83
N ALA A 144 8.59 -0.44 -2.00
CA ALA A 144 7.50 0.52 -2.17
C ALA A 144 6.73 0.25 -3.47
N GLY A 145 7.43 -0.12 -4.54
CA GLY A 145 6.82 -0.47 -5.82
C GLY A 145 5.90 -1.67 -5.71
N VAL A 146 6.33 -2.76 -5.09
CA VAL A 146 5.50 -3.96 -4.85
C VAL A 146 4.30 -3.61 -3.99
N PHE A 147 4.50 -2.87 -2.89
CA PHE A 147 3.40 -2.44 -2.02
C PHE A 147 2.35 -1.61 -2.78
N LEU A 148 2.78 -0.67 -3.62
CA LEU A 148 1.88 0.14 -4.44
C LEU A 148 1.19 -0.70 -5.52
N GLY A 149 1.88 -1.66 -6.14
CA GLY A 149 1.33 -2.59 -7.10
C GLY A 149 0.16 -3.38 -6.54
N VAL A 150 0.35 -3.98 -5.36
CA VAL A 150 -0.70 -4.74 -4.67
C VAL A 150 -1.88 -3.85 -4.28
N ASN A 151 -1.62 -2.67 -3.70
CA ASN A 151 -2.67 -1.83 -3.12
C ASN A 151 -3.42 -0.96 -4.14
N ASN A 152 -2.76 -0.56 -5.23
CA ASN A 152 -3.35 0.35 -6.21
C ASN A 152 -3.79 -0.37 -7.48
N TYR A 153 -3.09 -1.42 -7.89
CA TYR A 153 -3.31 -2.05 -9.20
C TYR A 153 -3.84 -3.48 -9.11
N GLY A 154 -3.87 -4.07 -7.89
CA GLY A 154 -4.44 -5.38 -7.66
C GLY A 154 -3.50 -6.53 -8.02
N TYR A 155 -2.20 -6.25 -8.17
CA TYR A 155 -1.21 -7.30 -8.33
C TYR A 155 -1.20 -8.19 -7.08
N GLN A 156 -1.13 -9.49 -7.27
CA GLN A 156 -1.09 -10.46 -6.19
C GLN A 156 0.10 -11.37 -6.39
N ASP A 157 0.95 -11.48 -5.38
CA ASP A 157 1.89 -12.59 -5.31
C ASP A 157 1.12 -13.84 -4.86
N VAL A 158 0.49 -14.50 -5.82
CA VAL A 158 -0.34 -15.67 -5.56
C VAL A 158 0.55 -16.89 -5.40
N LYS A 159 1.30 -16.98 -4.33
CA LYS A 159 1.65 -18.27 -3.75
C LYS A 159 0.44 -18.76 -2.95
N LYS A 160 -0.54 -19.34 -3.63
CA LYS A 160 -1.46 -20.25 -2.96
C LYS A 160 -0.64 -21.45 -2.50
N VAL A 161 -0.09 -21.36 -1.31
CA VAL A 161 0.28 -22.55 -0.57
C VAL A 161 -1.06 -23.14 -0.14
N ASP A 162 -1.63 -24.02 -0.95
CA ASP A 162 -2.67 -24.92 -0.50
C ASP A 162 -2.01 -25.78 0.58
N VAL A 163 -1.99 -25.31 1.80
CA VAL A 163 -1.76 -26.12 2.98
C VAL A 163 -3.03 -26.94 3.10
N ALA A 164 -3.13 -27.99 2.29
CA ALA A 164 -4.05 -29.06 2.62
C ALA A 164 -3.66 -29.48 4.05
N PRO A 165 -4.57 -29.43 5.03
CA PRO A 165 -4.27 -30.00 6.33
C PRO A 165 -3.95 -31.45 6.05
N VAL A 166 -2.67 -31.81 6.20
CA VAL A 166 -2.27 -33.22 6.23
C VAL A 166 -2.87 -33.71 7.53
N LEU A 167 -4.11 -34.15 7.45
CA LEU A 167 -4.66 -35.03 8.46
C LEU A 167 -3.71 -36.21 8.51
N PRO A 168 -3.06 -36.50 9.63
CA PRO A 168 -2.25 -37.67 9.75
C PRO A 168 -3.19 -38.84 9.53
N THR A 169 -3.07 -39.49 8.38
CA THR A 169 -3.69 -40.77 8.12
C THR A 169 -2.92 -41.82 8.92
N ASN A 170 -3.00 -41.76 10.24
CA ASN A 170 -2.66 -42.85 11.09
C ASN A 170 -3.80 -43.85 10.99
N LYS A 171 -3.66 -44.77 10.06
CA LYS A 171 -4.57 -45.92 9.91
C LYS A 171 -4.50 -46.90 11.07
N ASP A 172 -3.63 -46.66 12.07
CA ASP A 172 -3.35 -47.60 13.15
C ASP A 172 -3.38 -46.99 14.57
N ASN A 173 -3.94 -45.81 14.75
CA ASN A 173 -4.23 -45.32 16.09
C ASN A 173 -5.74 -45.33 16.30
N ASP A 174 -6.19 -46.45 16.81
CA ASP A 174 -7.43 -46.57 17.59
C ASP A 174 -7.24 -45.60 18.78
N TYR A 175 -7.68 -44.35 18.66
CA TYR A 175 -7.71 -43.43 19.77
C TYR A 175 -8.80 -43.95 20.70
N ASP A 176 -8.39 -44.74 21.68
CA ASP A 176 -9.26 -45.13 22.76
C ASP A 176 -9.69 -43.89 23.54
N ALA A 177 -10.90 -43.43 23.24
CA ALA A 177 -11.48 -42.25 23.85
C ALA A 177 -11.58 -42.40 25.37
N ASP A 178 -11.62 -43.61 25.87
CA ASP A 178 -11.69 -43.94 27.28
C ASP A 178 -10.31 -43.76 27.95
N ALA A 179 -9.22 -44.11 27.27
CA ALA A 179 -7.85 -43.86 27.76
C ALA A 179 -7.52 -42.35 27.86
N ILE A 180 -8.06 -41.56 26.95
CA ILE A 180 -7.92 -40.09 27.02
C ILE A 180 -8.73 -39.53 28.19
N ARG A 181 -9.96 -39.99 28.40
CA ARG A 181 -10.79 -39.61 29.53
C ARG A 181 -10.15 -39.95 30.88
N GLU A 182 -9.58 -41.11 31.02
CA GLU A 182 -8.90 -41.53 32.26
C GLU A 182 -7.72 -40.62 32.60
N ARG A 183 -6.91 -40.16 31.62
CA ARG A 183 -5.84 -39.20 31.85
C ARG A 183 -6.31 -37.87 32.39
N TYR A 184 -7.39 -37.32 31.84
CA TYR A 184 -7.95 -36.07 32.34
C TYR A 184 -8.67 -36.18 33.69
N LEU A 185 -9.20 -37.35 34.02
CA LEU A 185 -9.83 -37.60 35.33
C LEU A 185 -8.78 -37.75 36.44
N ILE A 186 -7.59 -38.25 36.15
CA ILE A 186 -6.49 -38.37 37.10
C ILE A 186 -5.96 -36.99 37.50
N ASP A 187 -5.83 -36.09 36.53
CA ASP A 187 -5.35 -34.72 36.80
C ASP A 187 -6.34 -33.87 37.62
N SER A 188 -7.65 -34.15 37.54
CA SER A 188 -8.66 -33.41 38.30
C SER A 188 -8.75 -33.86 39.78
N ASN A 189 -8.21 -35.02 40.14
CA ASN A 189 -8.22 -35.54 41.51
C ASN A 189 -6.94 -35.21 42.29
N ASN A 190 -5.95 -34.56 41.68
CA ASN A 190 -4.71 -34.11 42.33
C ASN A 190 -4.67 -32.61 42.66
N SER A 191 -5.80 -31.93 42.68
CA SER A 191 -5.87 -30.60 43.26
C SER A 191 -6.02 -30.76 44.76
N ASP A 192 -4.94 -30.50 45.50
CA ASP A 192 -4.77 -30.57 46.94
C ASP A 192 -5.89 -29.87 47.72
N PRO A 193 -6.44 -30.55 48.73
CA PRO A 193 -7.19 -29.90 49.75
C PRO A 193 -6.26 -29.66 50.96
N ASP A 194 -5.56 -28.52 51.04
CA ASP A 194 -5.01 -28.06 52.31
C ASP A 194 -4.53 -26.62 52.22
N THR A 195 -5.38 -25.69 52.66
CA THR A 195 -4.99 -24.54 53.49
C THR A 195 -6.24 -23.98 54.15
N GLU A 196 -6.72 -24.71 55.14
CA GLU A 196 -7.35 -24.11 56.31
C GLU A 196 -6.29 -24.09 57.44
N ASN A 197 -6.27 -22.96 58.17
CA ASN A 197 -5.64 -22.62 59.44
C ASN A 197 -4.43 -21.67 59.35
N ASP A 198 -4.66 -20.46 59.67
CA ASP A 198 -4.50 -19.61 60.87
C ASP A 198 -4.56 -18.13 60.47
#